data_9a8850be71c5a39334a31dae2809dc28
#
_entry.id   9a8850be71c5a39334a31dae2809dc28
#
_cell.length_a   1.000
_cell.length_b   1.000
_cell.length_c   1.000
_cell.angle_alpha   90.00
_cell.angle_beta   90.00
_cell.angle_gamma   90.00
#
_symmetry.space_group_name_H-M   'P 1'
#
loop_
_entity.id
_entity.type
_entity.pdbx_description
1 polymer ?
#
loop_
_entity_poly.entity_id
_entity_poly.type
_entity_poly.pdbx_seq_one_letter_code
_entity_poly.pdbx_strand_id
1 'polypeptide(L)'
;MIALLNRFQDVLEATRRLDFLGPLLLRLYLVPVFWMAGMQKLSDIDATAAWFGNPDWGLGLPFPELLAWAAALTEAGGAILLLFGFAVRWISIPLIVTMLVAIFAVHWPYGWQAIADPSAPFANERVLAAAEKLERARSILREHGNYDWLTASGKFVVLNNGIEFAATYL
;
A
#
# COMPACT_ATOMS: atom_id res chain seq x y z
N MET A 1 -15.74 -25.12 -38.02
CA MET A 1 -14.76 -24.12 -37.51
C MET A 1 -15.46 -22.79 -37.22
N ILE A 2 -16.17 -22.14 -38.18
CA ILE A 2 -16.86 -20.86 -37.98
C ILE A 2 -17.90 -20.92 -36.86
N ALA A 3 -18.74 -21.97 -36.79
CA ALA A 3 -19.75 -22.13 -35.73
C ALA A 3 -19.12 -22.25 -34.30
N LEU A 4 -17.92 -22.81 -34.19
CA LEU A 4 -17.20 -22.89 -32.92
C LEU A 4 -16.67 -21.51 -32.49
N LEU A 5 -16.15 -20.76 -33.46
CA LEU A 5 -15.69 -19.37 -33.24
C LEU A 5 -16.85 -18.45 -32.83
N ASN A 6 -18.00 -18.59 -33.49
CA ASN A 6 -19.19 -17.81 -33.12
C ASN A 6 -19.67 -18.13 -31.70
N ARG A 7 -19.73 -19.41 -31.31
CA ARG A 7 -20.06 -19.81 -29.94
C ARG A 7 -19.06 -19.24 -28.91
N PHE A 8 -17.78 -19.21 -29.26
CA PHE A 8 -16.75 -18.61 -28.38
C PHE A 8 -16.94 -17.10 -28.25
N GLN A 9 -17.29 -16.42 -29.34
CA GLN A 9 -17.64 -15.00 -29.31
C GLN A 9 -18.91 -14.74 -28.48
N ASP A 10 -19.95 -15.54 -28.62
CA ASP A 10 -21.18 -15.41 -27.83
C ASP A 10 -20.90 -15.55 -26.31
N VAL A 11 -20.01 -16.48 -25.92
CA VAL A 11 -19.58 -16.63 -24.53
C VAL A 11 -18.81 -15.40 -24.06
N LEU A 12 -17.87 -14.89 -24.87
CA LEU A 12 -17.12 -13.67 -24.55
C LEU A 12 -18.04 -12.46 -24.44
N GLU A 13 -19.05 -12.34 -25.31
CA GLU A 13 -20.03 -11.27 -25.18
C GLU A 13 -20.90 -11.39 -23.93
N ALA A 14 -21.25 -12.61 -23.52
CA ALA A 14 -21.98 -12.82 -22.27
C ALA A 14 -21.14 -12.37 -21.05
N THR A 15 -19.80 -12.53 -21.09
CA THR A 15 -18.91 -12.06 -20.00
C THR A 15 -18.87 -10.54 -19.87
N ARG A 16 -19.15 -9.78 -20.95
CA ARG A 16 -19.23 -8.30 -20.91
C ARG A 16 -20.25 -7.78 -19.91
N ARG A 17 -21.28 -8.58 -19.60
CA ARG A 17 -22.23 -8.23 -18.52
C ARG A 17 -21.59 -8.14 -17.15
N LEU A 18 -20.41 -8.74 -16.99
CA LEU A 18 -19.63 -8.74 -15.75
C LEU A 18 -18.52 -7.68 -15.73
N ASP A 19 -18.35 -6.87 -16.79
CA ASP A 19 -17.30 -5.87 -16.92
C ASP A 19 -17.29 -4.84 -15.77
N PHE A 20 -18.46 -4.61 -15.15
CA PHE A 20 -18.55 -3.73 -13.99
C PHE A 20 -17.91 -4.30 -12.72
N LEU A 21 -17.75 -5.63 -12.62
CA LEU A 21 -17.21 -6.27 -11.41
C LEU A 21 -15.75 -5.91 -11.17
N GLY A 22 -14.92 -5.85 -12.22
CA GLY A 22 -13.52 -5.49 -12.07
C GLY A 22 -13.33 -4.12 -11.39
N PRO A 23 -13.87 -3.04 -11.97
CA PRO A 23 -13.82 -1.72 -11.34
C PRO A 23 -14.51 -1.64 -9.98
N LEU A 24 -15.57 -2.41 -9.75
CA LEU A 24 -16.24 -2.47 -8.45
C LEU A 24 -15.33 -3.10 -7.38
N LEU A 25 -14.76 -4.25 -7.67
CA LEU A 25 -13.88 -4.97 -6.74
C LEU A 25 -12.62 -4.17 -6.42
N LEU A 26 -12.01 -3.51 -7.42
CA LEU A 26 -10.88 -2.61 -7.20
C LEU A 26 -11.25 -1.46 -6.25
N ARG A 27 -12.40 -0.83 -6.46
CA ARG A 27 -12.87 0.24 -5.55
C ARG A 27 -13.08 -0.28 -4.14
N LEU A 28 -13.77 -1.43 -3.98
CA LEU A 28 -14.00 -2.04 -2.67
C LEU A 28 -12.69 -2.43 -1.96
N TYR A 29 -11.67 -2.82 -2.71
CA TYR A 29 -10.33 -3.09 -2.19
C TYR A 29 -9.61 -1.81 -1.75
N LEU A 30 -9.66 -0.74 -2.56
CA LEU A 30 -8.96 0.52 -2.29
C LEU A 30 -9.61 1.36 -1.19
N VAL A 31 -10.94 1.23 -1.01
CA VAL A 31 -11.68 2.01 0.01
C VAL A 31 -11.09 1.85 1.42
N PRO A 32 -10.94 0.66 1.99
CA PRO A 32 -10.36 0.51 3.32
C PRO A 32 -8.91 0.99 3.39
N VAL A 33 -8.13 0.82 2.32
CA VAL A 33 -6.73 1.26 2.27
C VAL A 33 -6.64 2.77 2.43
N PHE A 34 -7.33 3.53 1.56
CA PHE A 34 -7.31 5.00 1.62
C PHE A 34 -8.03 5.55 2.84
N TRP A 35 -9.10 4.89 3.29
CA TRP A 35 -9.78 5.30 4.51
C TRP A 35 -8.86 5.22 5.73
N MET A 36 -8.19 4.10 5.94
CA MET A 36 -7.27 3.92 7.06
C MET A 36 -6.09 4.88 6.98
N ALA A 37 -5.49 5.07 5.80
CA ALA A 37 -4.38 5.98 5.60
C ALA A 37 -4.77 7.45 5.86
N GLY A 38 -5.93 7.88 5.34
CA GLY A 38 -6.45 9.22 5.55
C GLY A 38 -6.84 9.49 7.00
N MET A 39 -7.54 8.53 7.64
CA MET A 39 -7.93 8.65 9.05
C MET A 39 -6.73 8.65 10.00
N GLN A 40 -5.69 7.88 9.70
CA GLN A 40 -4.44 7.92 10.47
C GLN A 40 -3.80 9.31 10.43
N LYS A 41 -3.76 9.96 9.27
CA LYS A 41 -3.24 11.32 9.14
C LYS A 41 -4.14 12.35 9.86
N LEU A 42 -5.45 12.20 9.76
CA LEU A 42 -6.42 13.09 10.42
C LEU A 42 -6.41 12.94 11.94
N SER A 43 -6.09 11.76 12.47
CA SER A 43 -6.05 11.53 13.92
C SER A 43 -4.94 12.33 14.64
N ASP A 44 -3.85 12.63 13.92
CA ASP A 44 -2.76 13.49 14.40
C ASP A 44 -2.15 14.26 13.23
N ILE A 45 -2.86 15.31 12.83
CA ILE A 45 -2.49 16.12 11.67
C ILE A 45 -1.21 16.93 11.94
N ASP A 46 -1.00 17.34 13.19
CA ASP A 46 0.18 18.11 13.59
C ASP A 46 1.44 17.25 13.52
N ALA A 47 1.40 16.01 14.01
CA ALA A 47 2.49 15.06 13.86
C ALA A 47 2.74 14.72 12.37
N THR A 48 1.69 14.57 11.58
CA THR A 48 1.79 14.36 10.12
C THR A 48 2.48 15.53 9.44
N ALA A 49 2.10 16.76 9.77
CA ALA A 49 2.71 17.97 9.23
C ALA A 49 4.17 18.11 9.67
N ALA A 50 4.46 17.84 10.94
CA ALA A 50 5.83 17.82 11.46
C ALA A 50 6.70 16.82 10.72
N TRP A 51 6.20 15.61 10.44
CA TRP A 51 6.92 14.61 9.66
C TRP A 51 7.11 15.02 8.20
N PHE A 52 6.10 15.63 7.57
CA PHE A 52 6.22 16.13 6.21
C PHE A 52 7.27 17.22 6.07
N GLY A 53 7.37 18.12 7.06
CA GLY A 53 8.26 19.27 7.01
C GLY A 53 9.68 19.03 7.49
N ASN A 54 9.93 18.01 8.30
CA ASN A 54 11.24 17.79 8.89
C ASN A 54 12.24 17.19 7.88
N PRO A 55 13.41 17.84 7.63
CA PRO A 55 14.40 17.33 6.68
C PRO A 55 15.28 16.21 7.24
N ASP A 56 15.38 16.07 8.57
CA ASP A 56 16.32 15.13 9.21
C ASP A 56 15.69 13.74 9.41
N TRP A 57 14.41 13.71 9.82
CA TRP A 57 13.69 12.45 10.11
C TRP A 57 12.36 12.29 9.39
N GLY A 58 12.01 13.23 8.53
CA GLY A 58 10.78 13.27 7.74
C GLY A 58 11.06 13.43 6.24
N LEU A 59 10.20 14.15 5.56
CA LEU A 59 10.25 14.31 4.10
C LEU A 59 10.89 15.63 3.64
N GLY A 60 11.03 16.63 4.53
CA GLY A 60 11.57 17.94 4.18
C GLY A 60 10.74 18.71 3.14
N LEU A 61 9.43 18.47 3.07
CA LEU A 61 8.56 19.09 2.07
C LEU A 61 8.24 20.54 2.42
N PRO A 62 8.10 21.43 1.43
CA PRO A 62 7.61 22.80 1.66
C PRO A 62 6.12 22.78 2.02
N PHE A 63 5.68 23.76 2.78
CA PHE A 63 4.27 23.92 3.19
C PHE A 63 3.67 22.64 3.85
N PRO A 64 4.32 22.09 4.88
CA PRO A 64 3.98 20.76 5.40
C PRO A 64 2.55 20.64 5.91
N GLU A 65 2.01 21.68 6.57
CA GLU A 65 0.64 21.68 7.06
C GLU A 65 -0.38 21.58 5.91
N LEU A 66 -0.18 22.37 4.85
CA LEU A 66 -1.04 22.33 3.67
C LEU A 66 -1.02 20.94 3.01
N LEU A 67 0.19 20.37 2.86
CA LEU A 67 0.35 19.07 2.24
C LEU A 67 -0.20 17.95 3.10
N ALA A 68 -0.08 18.02 4.43
CA ALA A 68 -0.66 17.06 5.36
C ALA A 68 -2.19 17.05 5.25
N TRP A 69 -2.82 18.24 5.29
CA TRP A 69 -4.26 18.35 5.09
C TRP A 69 -4.70 17.89 3.69
N ALA A 70 -3.98 18.29 2.65
CA ALA A 70 -4.28 17.86 1.28
C ALA A 70 -4.22 16.33 1.12
N ALA A 71 -3.19 15.68 1.66
CA ALA A 71 -3.06 14.24 1.62
C ALA A 71 -4.17 13.54 2.44
N ALA A 72 -4.38 13.98 3.68
CA ALA A 72 -5.37 13.38 4.57
C ALA A 72 -6.80 13.47 4.01
N LEU A 73 -7.18 14.65 3.50
CA LEU A 73 -8.51 14.87 2.90
C LEU A 73 -8.67 14.15 1.57
N THR A 74 -7.61 14.08 0.75
CA THR A 74 -7.63 13.32 -0.50
C THR A 74 -7.86 11.83 -0.23
N GLU A 75 -7.16 11.25 0.72
CA GLU A 75 -7.27 9.84 1.04
C GLU A 75 -8.62 9.52 1.71
N ALA A 76 -8.98 10.22 2.79
CA ALA A 76 -10.25 9.97 3.49
C ALA A 76 -11.48 10.31 2.62
N GLY A 77 -11.48 11.49 1.99
CA GLY A 77 -12.54 11.91 1.08
C GLY A 77 -12.59 11.04 -0.18
N GLY A 78 -11.42 10.68 -0.70
CA GLY A 78 -11.29 9.77 -1.84
C GLY A 78 -11.87 8.39 -1.56
N ALA A 79 -11.65 7.84 -0.39
CA ALA A 79 -12.25 6.56 0.03
C ALA A 79 -13.79 6.63 0.02
N ILE A 80 -14.37 7.72 0.52
CA ILE A 80 -15.83 7.94 0.49
C ILE A 80 -16.34 8.01 -0.95
N LEU A 81 -15.69 8.79 -1.81
CA LEU A 81 -16.09 8.95 -3.21
C LEU A 81 -15.95 7.65 -4.01
N LEU A 82 -14.89 6.87 -3.75
CA LEU A 82 -14.70 5.53 -4.34
C LEU A 82 -15.79 4.56 -3.88
N LEU A 83 -16.17 4.58 -2.59
CA LEU A 83 -17.22 3.71 -2.04
C LEU A 83 -18.54 3.92 -2.75
N PHE A 84 -18.96 5.16 -2.90
CA PHE A 84 -20.21 5.49 -3.59
C PHE A 84 -20.09 5.49 -5.13
N GLY A 85 -18.90 5.35 -5.67
CA GLY A 85 -18.66 5.41 -7.12
C GLY A 85 -18.91 6.79 -7.73
N PHE A 86 -18.87 7.84 -6.90
CA PHE A 86 -19.09 9.21 -7.32
C PHE A 86 -17.79 9.92 -7.67
N ALA A 87 -17.78 10.66 -8.78
CA ALA A 87 -16.63 11.44 -9.26
C ALA A 87 -15.30 10.65 -9.33
N VAL A 88 -15.36 9.32 -9.53
CA VAL A 88 -14.20 8.41 -9.46
C VAL A 88 -13.04 8.91 -10.34
N ARG A 89 -13.31 9.32 -11.58
CA ARG A 89 -12.26 9.82 -12.49
C ARG A 89 -11.53 11.06 -11.97
N TRP A 90 -12.24 11.93 -11.26
CA TRP A 90 -11.67 13.16 -10.73
C TRP A 90 -10.85 12.89 -9.48
N ILE A 91 -11.38 12.07 -8.58
CA ILE A 91 -10.67 11.78 -7.32
C ILE A 91 -9.48 10.84 -7.53
N SER A 92 -9.48 10.01 -8.58
CA SER A 92 -8.32 9.19 -8.91
C SER A 92 -7.07 10.02 -9.21
N ILE A 93 -7.20 11.22 -9.77
CA ILE A 93 -6.04 12.07 -10.06
C ILE A 93 -5.26 12.43 -8.79
N PRO A 94 -5.85 13.09 -7.78
CA PRO A 94 -5.12 13.39 -6.55
C PRO A 94 -4.72 12.12 -5.76
N LEU A 95 -5.48 11.03 -5.80
CA LEU A 95 -5.06 9.76 -5.19
C LEU A 95 -3.81 9.18 -5.87
N ILE A 96 -3.71 9.24 -7.20
CA ILE A 96 -2.50 8.86 -7.94
C ILE A 96 -1.32 9.74 -7.52
N VAL A 97 -1.53 11.05 -7.38
CA VAL A 97 -0.47 11.96 -6.93
C VAL A 97 0.01 11.60 -5.52
N THR A 98 -0.90 11.29 -4.57
CA THR A 98 -0.48 10.85 -3.22
C THR A 98 0.32 9.54 -3.28
N MET A 99 -0.04 8.59 -4.13
CA MET A 99 0.72 7.35 -4.31
C MET A 99 2.09 7.58 -4.95
N LEU A 100 2.18 8.46 -5.93
CA LEU A 100 3.48 8.84 -6.53
C LEU A 100 4.40 9.51 -5.49
N VAL A 101 3.87 10.41 -4.67
CA VAL A 101 4.62 11.00 -3.56
C VAL A 101 5.06 9.93 -2.57
N ALA A 102 4.18 8.99 -2.20
CA ALA A 102 4.53 7.88 -1.33
C ALA A 102 5.65 7.01 -1.92
N ILE A 103 5.58 6.69 -3.22
CA ILE A 103 6.62 5.91 -3.90
C ILE A 103 7.96 6.66 -3.84
N PHE A 104 8.03 7.89 -4.33
CA PHE A 104 9.30 8.57 -4.58
C PHE A 104 9.88 9.27 -3.35
N ALA A 105 9.03 9.85 -2.50
CA ALA A 105 9.49 10.60 -1.33
C ALA A 105 9.62 9.74 -0.06
N VAL A 106 8.80 8.67 0.08
CA VAL A 106 8.76 7.88 1.32
C VAL A 106 9.46 6.54 1.16
N HIS A 107 9.05 5.75 0.14
CA HIS A 107 9.38 4.33 0.08
C HIS A 107 10.56 3.98 -0.83
N TRP A 108 10.93 4.87 -1.76
CA TRP A 108 11.99 4.63 -2.74
C TRP A 108 13.32 4.15 -2.15
N PRO A 109 13.83 4.74 -1.02
CA PRO A 109 15.08 4.31 -0.42
C PRO A 109 15.07 2.89 0.14
N TYR A 110 13.88 2.31 0.33
CA TYR A 110 13.72 0.96 0.89
C TYR A 110 13.63 -0.13 -0.18
N GLY A 111 13.62 0.24 -1.46
CA GLY A 111 13.50 -0.70 -2.58
C GLY A 111 12.08 -1.20 -2.80
N TRP A 112 11.95 -2.38 -3.41
CA TRP A 112 10.65 -2.90 -3.83
C TRP A 112 9.81 -3.46 -2.69
N GLN A 113 10.36 -4.38 -1.91
CA GLN A 113 9.60 -5.23 -0.99
C GLN A 113 9.01 -4.48 0.19
N ALA A 114 7.74 -4.70 0.49
CA ALA A 114 7.08 -4.22 1.70
C ALA A 114 7.50 -5.01 2.94
N ILE A 115 7.63 -6.32 2.81
CA ILE A 115 8.14 -7.24 3.84
C ILE A 115 9.46 -7.81 3.36
N ALA A 116 10.47 -7.82 4.24
CA ALA A 116 11.78 -8.34 3.89
C ALA A 116 11.75 -9.86 3.71
N ASP A 117 11.90 -10.31 2.48
CA ASP A 117 12.06 -11.71 2.10
C ASP A 117 13.27 -11.86 1.18
N PRO A 118 14.38 -12.46 1.67
CA PRO A 118 15.61 -12.62 0.88
C PRO A 118 15.44 -13.59 -0.29
N SER A 119 14.40 -14.43 -0.30
CA SER A 119 14.10 -15.38 -1.37
C SER A 119 13.24 -14.81 -2.49
N ALA A 120 12.59 -13.68 -2.25
CA ALA A 120 11.70 -13.05 -3.21
C ALA A 120 12.47 -12.20 -4.25
N PRO A 121 11.89 -11.96 -5.44
CA PRO A 121 12.47 -11.08 -6.45
C PRO A 121 12.76 -9.68 -5.91
N PHE A 122 13.79 -9.05 -6.45
CA PHE A 122 14.20 -7.68 -6.09
C PHE A 122 14.67 -7.50 -4.65
N ALA A 123 15.15 -8.57 -3.98
CA ALA A 123 15.82 -8.46 -2.69
C ALA A 123 17.09 -7.60 -2.85
N ASN A 124 17.17 -6.53 -2.06
CA ASN A 124 18.34 -5.65 -1.99
C ASN A 124 19.17 -5.94 -0.74
N GLU A 125 20.31 -5.27 -0.57
CA GLU A 125 21.20 -5.43 0.58
C GLU A 125 20.48 -5.18 1.92
N ARG A 126 19.54 -4.23 1.96
CA ARG A 126 18.75 -3.93 3.15
C ARG A 126 17.86 -5.12 3.55
N VAL A 127 17.24 -5.78 2.56
CA VAL A 127 16.42 -6.98 2.78
C VAL A 127 17.27 -8.15 3.28
N LEU A 128 18.45 -8.35 2.69
CA LEU A 128 19.39 -9.39 3.12
C LEU A 128 19.86 -9.16 4.57
N ALA A 129 20.24 -7.93 4.91
CA ALA A 129 20.62 -7.56 6.27
C ALA A 129 19.47 -7.69 7.28
N ALA A 130 18.23 -7.42 6.85
CA ALA A 130 17.04 -7.59 7.68
C ALA A 130 16.77 -9.07 7.99
N ALA A 131 17.00 -9.96 7.03
CA ALA A 131 16.86 -11.39 7.23
C ALA A 131 17.86 -11.93 8.26
N GLU A 132 19.11 -11.51 8.19
CA GLU A 132 20.15 -11.88 9.17
C GLU A 132 19.76 -11.42 10.58
N LYS A 133 19.33 -10.17 10.73
CA LYS A 133 18.85 -9.63 12.02
C LYS A 133 17.65 -10.38 12.55
N LEU A 134 16.73 -10.77 11.69
CA LEU A 134 15.56 -11.56 12.06
C LEU A 134 15.94 -12.95 12.58
N GLU A 135 16.88 -13.64 11.94
CA GLU A 135 17.35 -14.94 12.43
C GLU A 135 18.06 -14.81 13.77
N ARG A 136 18.82 -13.74 13.98
CA ARG A 136 19.43 -13.46 15.30
C ARG A 136 18.36 -13.22 16.36
N ALA A 137 17.34 -12.43 16.06
CA ALA A 137 16.22 -12.20 16.97
C ALA A 137 15.48 -13.51 17.30
N ARG A 138 15.22 -14.35 16.30
CA ARG A 138 14.59 -15.67 16.49
C ARG A 138 15.45 -16.58 17.38
N SER A 139 16.77 -16.58 17.21
CA SER A 139 17.65 -17.39 18.06
C SER A 139 17.60 -16.98 19.53
N ILE A 140 17.59 -15.68 19.81
CA ILE A 140 17.45 -15.15 21.17
C ILE A 140 16.09 -15.53 21.77
N LEU A 141 15.01 -15.43 20.99
CA LEU A 141 13.68 -15.80 21.46
C LEU A 141 13.53 -17.30 21.72
N ARG A 142 14.22 -18.15 20.96
CA ARG A 142 14.26 -19.60 21.21
C ARG A 142 15.03 -19.94 22.48
N GLU A 143 16.09 -19.21 22.76
CA GLU A 143 16.98 -19.45 23.92
C GLU A 143 16.39 -18.89 25.21
N HIS A 144 15.81 -17.68 25.17
CA HIS A 144 15.40 -16.93 26.37
C HIS A 144 13.89 -16.63 26.44
N GLY A 145 13.10 -17.06 25.45
CA GLY A 145 11.67 -16.80 25.36
C GLY A 145 10.85 -18.05 25.10
N ASN A 146 9.54 -17.89 25.01
CA ASN A 146 8.63 -18.94 24.58
C ASN A 146 8.29 -18.74 23.11
N TYR A 147 9.22 -19.14 22.22
CA TYR A 147 9.14 -18.91 20.78
C TYR A 147 7.86 -19.54 20.17
N ASP A 148 7.54 -20.78 20.56
CA ASP A 148 6.40 -21.50 20.01
C ASP A 148 5.07 -20.84 20.37
N TRP A 149 4.94 -20.33 21.59
CA TRP A 149 3.77 -19.56 21.99
C TRP A 149 3.67 -18.23 21.24
N LEU A 150 4.78 -17.53 21.10
CA LEU A 150 4.83 -16.25 20.38
C LEU A 150 4.51 -16.38 18.89
N THR A 151 4.77 -17.53 18.28
CA THR A 151 4.55 -17.81 16.86
C THR A 151 3.36 -18.69 16.56
N ALA A 152 2.55 -19.04 17.57
CA ALA A 152 1.37 -19.89 17.42
C ALA A 152 0.35 -19.30 16.39
N SER A 153 0.24 -17.98 16.31
CA SER A 153 -0.68 -17.29 15.39
C SER A 153 -0.01 -16.78 14.11
N GLY A 154 1.30 -16.95 13.95
CA GLY A 154 2.03 -16.47 12.77
C GLY A 154 3.53 -16.35 13.01
N LYS A 155 4.26 -15.98 11.95
CA LYS A 155 5.72 -15.84 11.99
C LYS A 155 6.13 -14.38 12.20
N PHE A 156 7.25 -14.16 12.88
CA PHE A 156 7.89 -12.85 12.89
C PHE A 156 8.43 -12.51 11.50
N VAL A 157 8.14 -11.31 11.04
CA VAL A 157 8.63 -10.73 9.79
C VAL A 157 9.23 -9.35 10.06
N VAL A 158 10.12 -8.91 9.20
CA VAL A 158 10.64 -7.53 9.25
C VAL A 158 9.93 -6.71 8.20
N LEU A 159 9.28 -5.63 8.61
CA LEU A 159 8.70 -4.66 7.69
C LEU A 159 9.85 -3.88 7.03
N ASN A 160 9.98 -4.03 5.72
CA ASN A 160 10.96 -3.27 4.93
C ASN A 160 10.41 -1.94 4.44
N ASN A 161 9.09 -1.84 4.30
CA ASN A 161 8.39 -0.62 3.91
C ASN A 161 8.76 -0.11 2.51
N GLY A 162 9.04 -1.01 1.57
CA GLY A 162 9.33 -0.66 0.17
C GLY A 162 8.10 -0.19 -0.61
N ILE A 163 8.30 0.10 -1.89
CA ILE A 163 7.29 0.72 -2.76
C ILE A 163 6.14 -0.20 -3.17
N GLU A 164 6.21 -1.50 -2.89
CA GLU A 164 5.30 -2.55 -3.37
C GLU A 164 3.82 -2.20 -3.18
N PHE A 165 3.43 -1.80 -1.96
CA PHE A 165 2.04 -1.45 -1.70
C PHE A 165 1.61 -0.17 -2.43
N ALA A 166 2.42 0.89 -2.37
CA ALA A 166 2.10 2.13 -3.05
C ALA A 166 2.01 1.97 -4.58
N ALA A 167 2.88 1.11 -5.16
CA ALA A 167 2.84 0.77 -6.57
C ALA A 167 1.62 -0.09 -6.94
N THR A 168 1.16 -0.94 -6.02
CA THR A 168 -0.05 -1.76 -6.23
C THR A 168 -1.33 -0.92 -6.19
N TYR A 169 -1.34 0.16 -5.41
CA TYR A 169 -2.50 1.06 -5.28
C TYR A 169 -2.56 2.14 -6.36
N LEU A 170 -1.46 2.35 -7.12
CA LEU A 170 -1.36 3.28 -8.23
C LEU A 170 -2.11 2.78 -9.48
#